data_2bfe686e5284ae6be6d3d66731660ec0
#
_entry.id   2bfe686e5284ae6be6d3d66731660ec0
#
_cell.length_a   1.000
_cell.length_b   1.000
_cell.length_c   1.000
_cell.angle_alpha   90.00
_cell.angle_beta   90.00
_cell.angle_gamma   90.00
#
_symmetry.space_group_name_H-M   'P 1'
#
loop_
_entity.id
_entity.type
_entity.pdbx_description
1 polymer ?
#
loop_
_entity_poly.entity_id
_entity_poly.type
_entity_poly.pdbx_seq_one_letter_code
_entity_poly.pdbx_strand_id
1 'polypeptide(L)'
;QGITLVSKSQPGDEVLAETPKGVLVVRRSGGTIRGIHWGEDDGEPNAPESADILNPEVVQRFIGLTHDAYYRELKEYFGNTIIGFFTDEPSILGRNVEKMFPWTKGFAQLFTEAGGKLENLTALFEKTENADTQLYNQMILDREGGVYYAALSGWCEQHSICLMGHPHQSDDIEVEKYFGIPGQDLCLRWIAPEKDCLVG
;
A
#
# COMPACT_ATOMS: atom_id res chain seq x y z
N GLN A 1 3.79 7.47 -4.22
CA GLN A 1 4.14 8.81 -3.69
C GLN A 1 4.16 8.78 -2.18
N GLY A 2 4.88 9.76 -1.58
CA GLY A 2 4.90 9.92 -0.14
C GLY A 2 5.07 11.37 0.28
N ILE A 3 4.65 11.70 1.51
CA ILE A 3 4.94 12.98 2.14
C ILE A 3 6.23 12.89 2.94
N THR A 4 7.00 13.95 2.92
CA THR A 4 8.21 14.11 3.72
C THR A 4 8.34 15.54 4.25
N LEU A 5 9.04 15.70 5.37
CA LEU A 5 9.30 17.00 5.98
C LEU A 5 10.74 17.43 5.63
N VAL A 6 10.87 18.59 5.00
CA VAL A 6 12.15 19.14 4.54
C VAL A 6 12.38 20.54 5.11
N SER A 7 13.62 20.97 5.20
CA SER A 7 13.95 22.34 5.62
C SER A 7 13.57 23.40 4.58
N LYS A 8 13.58 23.01 3.30
CA LYS A 8 13.23 23.88 2.16
C LYS A 8 12.73 23.02 1.00
N SER A 9 11.63 23.47 0.35
CA SER A 9 11.13 22.87 -0.88
C SER A 9 12.10 23.08 -2.05
N GLN A 10 12.04 22.13 -3.01
CA GLN A 10 12.81 22.15 -4.25
C GLN A 10 11.88 22.34 -5.46
N PRO A 11 12.40 22.77 -6.61
CA PRO A 11 11.60 22.79 -7.83
C PRO A 11 11.03 21.40 -8.15
N GLY A 12 9.72 21.32 -8.34
CA GLY A 12 9.00 20.05 -8.60
C GLY A 12 8.35 19.43 -7.36
N ASP A 13 8.62 19.92 -6.14
CA ASP A 13 7.88 19.51 -4.96
C ASP A 13 6.45 20.04 -5.01
N GLU A 14 5.48 19.23 -4.67
CA GLU A 14 4.14 19.67 -4.32
C GLU A 14 4.14 20.03 -2.83
N VAL A 15 4.03 21.32 -2.53
CA VAL A 15 4.03 21.83 -1.16
C VAL A 15 2.62 21.68 -0.57
N LEU A 16 2.51 20.95 0.54
CA LEU A 16 1.26 20.80 1.28
C LEU A 16 1.09 21.83 2.38
N ALA A 17 2.15 22.12 3.13
CA ALA A 17 2.14 23.09 4.22
C ALA A 17 3.55 23.63 4.51
N GLU A 18 3.63 24.90 4.87
CA GLU A 18 4.82 25.52 5.46
C GLU A 18 4.59 25.72 6.96
N THR A 19 5.51 25.22 7.78
CA THR A 19 5.39 25.26 9.24
C THR A 19 6.70 25.71 9.89
N PRO A 20 6.69 26.08 11.16
CA PRO A 20 7.93 26.35 11.89
C PRO A 20 8.88 25.16 11.98
N LYS A 21 8.37 23.93 11.76
CA LYS A 21 9.13 22.68 11.80
C LYS A 21 9.76 22.32 10.46
N GLY A 22 9.34 22.98 9.38
CA GLY A 22 9.78 22.71 8.02
C GLY A 22 8.63 22.76 7.02
N VAL A 23 8.93 22.40 5.80
CA VAL A 23 7.98 22.35 4.68
C VAL A 23 7.56 20.90 4.45
N LEU A 24 6.26 20.64 4.53
CA LEU A 24 5.67 19.35 4.21
C LEU A 24 5.43 19.26 2.70
N VAL A 25 6.06 18.32 2.05
CA VAL A 25 6.03 18.16 0.59
C VAL A 25 5.70 16.75 0.16
N VAL A 26 5.09 16.61 -1.01
CA VAL A 26 4.89 15.33 -1.70
C VAL A 26 6.05 15.08 -2.65
N ARG A 27 6.59 13.86 -2.63
CA ARG A 27 7.63 13.39 -3.54
C ARG A 27 7.36 11.97 -4.00
N ARG A 28 8.03 11.55 -5.07
CA ARG A 28 8.16 10.12 -5.40
C ARG A 28 8.91 9.45 -4.26
N SER A 29 8.43 8.27 -3.85
CA SER A 29 9.07 7.52 -2.76
C SER A 29 10.44 6.97 -3.17
N GLY A 30 10.60 6.63 -4.45
CA GLY A 30 11.75 5.89 -4.93
C GLY A 30 11.83 4.46 -4.40
N GLY A 31 10.80 4.04 -3.67
CA GLY A 31 10.71 2.68 -3.16
C GLY A 31 10.54 1.66 -4.27
N THR A 32 11.14 0.51 -4.08
CA THR A 32 11.18 -0.56 -5.07
C THR A 32 10.24 -1.69 -4.71
N ILE A 33 9.83 -2.49 -5.70
CA ILE A 33 9.18 -3.76 -5.45
C ILE A 33 10.17 -4.75 -4.84
N ARG A 34 9.63 -5.78 -4.19
CA ARG A 34 10.44 -6.89 -3.66
C ARG A 34 11.13 -7.64 -4.79
N GLY A 35 12.39 -8.02 -4.59
CA GLY A 35 13.12 -8.95 -5.46
C GLY A 35 12.50 -10.35 -5.45
N ILE A 36 12.76 -11.12 -6.51
CA ILE A 36 12.18 -12.47 -6.68
C ILE A 36 12.96 -13.52 -5.91
N HIS A 37 14.22 -13.26 -5.56
CA HIS A 37 15.11 -14.21 -4.94
C HIS A 37 15.53 -13.79 -3.53
N TRP A 38 15.79 -14.78 -2.70
CA TRP A 38 16.33 -14.55 -1.37
C TRP A 38 17.59 -13.70 -1.42
N GLY A 39 17.60 -12.58 -0.69
CA GLY A 39 18.73 -11.66 -0.60
C GLY A 39 18.79 -10.57 -1.68
N GLU A 40 17.84 -10.54 -2.62
CA GLU A 40 17.74 -9.49 -3.65
C GLU A 40 16.88 -8.29 -3.23
N ASP A 41 16.35 -8.32 -2.02
CA ASP A 41 15.36 -7.33 -1.58
C ASP A 41 15.94 -5.98 -1.26
N ASP A 42 17.22 -5.93 -0.92
CA ASP A 42 17.84 -4.75 -0.35
C ASP A 42 18.87 -4.16 -1.30
N GLY A 43 18.44 -3.13 -2.04
CA GLY A 43 19.38 -2.31 -2.79
C GLY A 43 19.81 -2.87 -4.13
N GLU A 44 19.02 -3.73 -4.75
CA GLU A 44 19.27 -4.09 -6.14
C GLU A 44 19.23 -2.82 -7.01
N PRO A 45 20.34 -2.47 -7.71
CA PRO A 45 20.44 -1.20 -8.42
C PRO A 45 19.42 -0.98 -9.53
N ASN A 46 18.81 -2.06 -10.01
CA ASN A 46 17.83 -2.05 -11.10
C ASN A 46 16.43 -2.52 -10.68
N ALA A 47 16.16 -2.63 -9.39
CA ALA A 47 14.83 -3.01 -8.92
C ALA A 47 13.79 -2.00 -9.43
N PRO A 48 12.67 -2.46 -10.03
CA PRO A 48 11.61 -1.57 -10.48
C PRO A 48 11.01 -0.79 -9.31
N GLU A 49 10.63 0.46 -9.56
CA GLU A 49 9.90 1.23 -8.57
C GLU A 49 8.51 0.61 -8.31
N SER A 50 8.05 0.70 -7.07
CA SER A 50 6.72 0.26 -6.68
C SER A 50 5.63 1.15 -7.29
N ALA A 51 4.49 0.55 -7.59
CA ALA A 51 3.31 1.28 -8.06
C ALA A 51 2.59 2.00 -6.90
N ASP A 52 1.84 3.04 -7.22
CA ASP A 52 0.98 3.73 -6.27
C ASP A 52 -0.35 2.97 -6.10
N ILE A 53 -0.37 2.02 -5.17
CA ILE A 53 -1.56 1.18 -4.91
C ILE A 53 -2.72 1.94 -4.24
N LEU A 54 -2.50 3.18 -3.78
CA LEU A 54 -3.56 4.05 -3.31
C LEU A 54 -4.27 4.81 -4.45
N ASN A 55 -3.74 4.72 -5.68
CA ASN A 55 -4.31 5.38 -6.85
C ASN A 55 -5.17 4.41 -7.67
N PRO A 56 -6.48 4.64 -7.78
CA PRO A 56 -7.37 3.73 -8.50
C PRO A 56 -7.02 3.58 -10.00
N GLU A 57 -6.52 4.64 -10.65
CA GLU A 57 -6.10 4.57 -12.06
C GLU A 57 -4.90 3.61 -12.22
N VAL A 58 -3.97 3.64 -11.27
CA VAL A 58 -2.79 2.76 -11.27
C VAL A 58 -3.18 1.32 -10.99
N VAL A 59 -4.08 1.09 -10.02
CA VAL A 59 -4.58 -0.26 -9.71
C VAL A 59 -5.35 -0.85 -10.90
N GLN A 60 -6.22 -0.08 -11.56
CA GLN A 60 -6.92 -0.53 -12.76
C GLN A 60 -5.93 -0.84 -13.90
N ARG A 61 -4.88 -0.04 -14.05
CA ARG A 61 -3.84 -0.31 -15.04
C ARG A 61 -3.07 -1.60 -14.73
N PHE A 62 -2.79 -1.84 -13.45
CA PHE A 62 -2.16 -3.09 -13.00
C PHE A 62 -3.04 -4.31 -13.32
N ILE A 63 -4.33 -4.24 -12.98
CA ILE A 63 -5.30 -5.31 -13.30
C ILE A 63 -5.31 -5.58 -14.81
N GLY A 64 -5.40 -4.55 -15.64
CA GLY A 64 -5.41 -4.71 -17.09
C GLY A 64 -4.12 -5.31 -17.67
N LEU A 65 -2.96 -5.01 -17.08
CA LEU A 65 -1.68 -5.53 -17.55
C LEU A 65 -1.40 -6.97 -17.08
N THR A 66 -1.95 -7.37 -15.95
CA THR A 66 -1.68 -8.67 -15.32
C THR A 66 -2.90 -9.57 -15.36
N HIS A 67 -3.93 -9.27 -14.59
CA HIS A 67 -5.10 -10.10 -14.39
C HIS A 67 -5.87 -10.36 -15.70
N ASP A 68 -6.17 -9.31 -16.47
CA ASP A 68 -6.84 -9.45 -17.76
C ASP A 68 -6.00 -10.21 -18.79
N ALA A 69 -4.66 -10.08 -18.71
CA ALA A 69 -3.77 -10.83 -19.58
C ALA A 69 -3.81 -12.33 -19.27
N TYR A 70 -3.76 -12.69 -17.98
CA TYR A 70 -3.92 -14.10 -17.57
C TYR A 70 -5.28 -14.65 -17.93
N TYR A 71 -6.35 -13.90 -17.69
CA TYR A 71 -7.70 -14.35 -18.02
C TYR A 71 -7.87 -14.58 -19.53
N ARG A 72 -7.36 -13.69 -20.37
CA ARG A 72 -7.45 -13.82 -21.83
C ARG A 72 -6.83 -15.13 -22.34
N GLU A 73 -5.69 -15.52 -21.74
CA GLU A 73 -4.95 -16.71 -22.20
C GLU A 73 -5.41 -18.01 -21.53
N LEU A 74 -5.96 -17.93 -20.30
CA LEU A 74 -6.18 -19.09 -19.43
C LEU A 74 -7.63 -19.21 -18.93
N LYS A 75 -8.59 -18.50 -19.52
CA LYS A 75 -9.96 -18.41 -19.02
C LYS A 75 -10.66 -19.76 -18.80
N GLU A 76 -10.32 -20.79 -19.59
CA GLU A 76 -10.90 -22.14 -19.47
C GLU A 76 -10.51 -22.85 -18.17
N TYR A 77 -9.46 -22.39 -17.50
CA TYR A 77 -8.97 -22.93 -16.24
C TYR A 77 -9.49 -22.19 -15.01
N PHE A 78 -10.13 -21.02 -15.21
CA PHE A 78 -10.65 -20.22 -14.11
C PHE A 78 -11.86 -20.87 -13.45
N GLY A 79 -11.88 -20.87 -12.10
CA GLY A 79 -12.93 -21.49 -11.31
C GLY A 79 -12.86 -23.02 -11.20
N ASN A 80 -11.86 -23.64 -11.84
CA ASN A 80 -11.64 -25.09 -11.74
C ASN A 80 -10.19 -25.43 -11.34
N THR A 81 -9.21 -25.06 -12.14
CA THR A 81 -7.78 -25.29 -11.88
C THR A 81 -7.13 -24.06 -11.26
N ILE A 82 -7.45 -22.88 -11.80
CA ILE A 82 -7.04 -21.59 -11.22
C ILE A 82 -8.16 -21.16 -10.27
N ILE A 83 -7.91 -21.20 -8.98
CA ILE A 83 -8.89 -20.91 -7.94
C ILE A 83 -8.76 -19.48 -7.37
N GLY A 84 -7.64 -18.82 -7.63
CA GLY A 84 -7.41 -17.45 -7.13
C GLY A 84 -6.14 -16.82 -7.64
N PHE A 85 -6.02 -15.52 -7.38
CA PHE A 85 -4.78 -14.77 -7.48
C PHE A 85 -4.22 -14.51 -6.09
N PHE A 86 -2.90 -14.64 -5.95
CA PHE A 86 -2.21 -14.43 -4.69
C PHE A 86 -1.56 -13.05 -4.67
N THR A 87 -1.80 -12.27 -3.59
CA THR A 87 -1.09 -11.01 -3.30
C THR A 87 -0.20 -11.21 -2.08
N ASP A 88 1.06 -10.77 -2.20
CA ASP A 88 2.12 -11.01 -1.24
C ASP A 88 2.66 -9.69 -0.71
N GLU A 89 2.29 -9.32 0.51
CA GLU A 89 2.79 -8.15 1.24
C GLU A 89 2.89 -6.85 0.40
N PRO A 90 1.82 -6.36 -0.22
CA PRO A 90 1.89 -5.18 -1.07
C PRO A 90 2.24 -3.94 -0.26
N SER A 91 3.41 -3.35 -0.53
CA SER A 91 3.87 -2.16 0.17
C SER A 91 3.42 -0.88 -0.54
N ILE A 92 2.80 0.05 0.21
CA ILE A 92 2.29 1.32 -0.34
C ILE A 92 3.42 2.20 -0.88
N LEU A 93 4.53 2.30 -0.16
CA LEU A 93 5.67 3.13 -0.55
C LEU A 93 6.74 2.38 -1.35
N GLY A 94 6.68 1.06 -1.34
CA GLY A 94 7.78 0.20 -1.75
C GLY A 94 8.83 0.03 -0.65
N ARG A 95 9.83 -0.80 -0.91
CA ARG A 95 10.93 -1.07 0.01
C ARG A 95 12.02 -0.01 -0.05
N ASN A 96 12.85 0.03 0.97
CA ASN A 96 13.99 0.95 1.09
C ASN A 96 13.60 2.44 1.15
N VAL A 97 12.42 2.75 1.67
CA VAL A 97 11.95 4.12 1.87
C VAL A 97 12.07 4.50 3.32
N GLU A 98 12.76 5.59 3.58
CA GLU A 98 12.92 6.14 4.92
C GLU A 98 12.31 7.53 5.02
N LYS A 99 11.78 7.87 6.20
CA LYS A 99 11.28 9.20 6.54
C LYS A 99 10.24 9.75 5.55
N MET A 100 9.41 8.85 5.07
CA MET A 100 8.25 9.17 4.26
C MET A 100 7.01 8.47 4.81
N PHE A 101 5.86 9.09 4.59
CA PHE A 101 4.56 8.50 4.87
C PHE A 101 3.74 8.39 3.58
N PRO A 102 2.88 7.38 3.43
CA PRO A 102 2.07 7.16 2.23
C PRO A 102 1.30 8.39 1.76
N TRP A 103 1.26 8.61 0.46
CA TRP A 103 0.50 9.67 -0.18
C TRP A 103 0.14 9.29 -1.60
N THR A 104 -0.96 9.87 -2.10
CA THR A 104 -1.37 9.67 -3.48
C THR A 104 -2.01 10.94 -4.05
N LYS A 105 -2.08 11.03 -5.36
CA LYS A 105 -2.70 12.15 -6.07
C LYS A 105 -4.13 12.41 -5.59
N GLY A 106 -4.43 13.66 -5.27
CA GLY A 106 -5.77 14.09 -4.82
C GLY A 106 -6.05 13.83 -3.34
N PHE A 107 -5.14 13.18 -2.60
CA PHE A 107 -5.37 12.86 -1.20
C PHE A 107 -5.44 14.11 -0.31
N ALA A 108 -4.70 15.18 -0.62
CA ALA A 108 -4.76 16.44 0.11
C ALA A 108 -6.19 17.01 0.15
N GLN A 109 -6.89 16.99 -0.99
CA GLN A 109 -8.27 17.45 -1.07
C GLN A 109 -9.18 16.59 -0.19
N LEU A 110 -9.11 15.26 -0.33
CA LEU A 110 -9.92 14.33 0.46
C LEU A 110 -9.69 14.51 1.97
N PHE A 111 -8.43 14.66 2.37
CA PHE A 111 -8.06 14.84 3.76
C PHE A 111 -8.62 16.15 4.35
N THR A 112 -8.52 17.25 3.60
CA THR A 112 -9.06 18.54 4.05
C THR A 112 -10.59 18.59 4.04
N GLU A 113 -11.24 17.94 3.07
CA GLU A 113 -12.70 17.76 3.03
C GLU A 113 -13.22 16.94 4.21
N ALA A 114 -12.43 15.98 4.71
CA ALA A 114 -12.70 15.22 5.93
C ALA A 114 -12.44 16.02 7.23
N GLY A 115 -12.00 17.27 7.12
CA GLY A 115 -11.73 18.16 8.24
C GLY A 115 -10.28 18.14 8.73
N GLY A 116 -9.39 17.41 8.07
CA GLY A 116 -7.98 17.32 8.42
C GLY A 116 -7.19 18.58 8.08
N LYS A 117 -6.17 18.88 8.87
CA LYS A 117 -5.28 20.02 8.71
C LYS A 117 -3.88 19.53 8.31
N LEU A 118 -3.46 19.89 7.11
CA LEU A 118 -2.20 19.41 6.53
C LEU A 118 -0.97 19.78 7.37
N GLU A 119 -0.95 20.98 7.96
CA GLU A 119 0.15 21.43 8.81
C GLU A 119 0.39 20.55 10.05
N ASN A 120 -0.67 19.91 10.54
CA ASN A 120 -0.60 19.04 11.72
C ASN A 120 0.00 17.67 11.41
N LEU A 121 0.10 17.29 10.13
CA LEU A 121 0.75 16.04 9.71
C LEU A 121 2.27 16.04 9.96
N THR A 122 2.89 17.17 10.30
CA THR A 122 4.28 17.21 10.77
C THR A 122 4.50 16.35 12.01
N ALA A 123 3.45 16.09 12.79
CA ALA A 123 3.49 15.21 13.96
C ALA A 123 3.85 13.75 13.63
N LEU A 124 3.57 13.27 12.41
CA LEU A 124 3.99 11.94 11.94
C LEU A 124 5.52 11.78 12.04
N PHE A 125 6.28 12.83 11.72
CA PHE A 125 7.75 12.82 11.73
C PHE A 125 8.33 12.92 13.15
N GLU A 126 7.53 13.36 14.11
CA GLU A 126 7.88 13.45 15.53
C GLU A 126 7.43 12.22 16.32
N LYS A 127 6.76 11.26 15.64
CA LYS A 127 6.13 10.10 16.26
C LYS A 127 5.17 10.49 17.38
N THR A 128 4.45 11.60 17.19
CA THR A 128 3.42 12.09 18.11
C THR A 128 2.05 11.95 17.47
N GLU A 129 1.05 11.62 18.27
CA GLU A 129 -0.32 11.47 17.81
C GLU A 129 -1.13 12.74 18.07
N ASN A 130 -2.00 13.06 17.11
CA ASN A 130 -3.06 14.05 17.23
C ASN A 130 -4.26 13.61 16.39
N ALA A 131 -5.36 14.34 16.44
CA ALA A 131 -6.58 13.99 15.70
C ALA A 131 -6.34 13.91 14.18
N ASP A 132 -5.47 14.76 13.62
CA ASP A 132 -5.17 14.78 12.19
C ASP A 132 -4.30 13.59 11.76
N THR A 133 -3.34 13.18 12.59
CA THR A 133 -2.55 11.97 12.30
C THR A 133 -3.38 10.69 12.42
N GLN A 134 -4.33 10.64 13.36
CA GLN A 134 -5.27 9.52 13.46
C GLN A 134 -6.20 9.46 12.25
N LEU A 135 -6.77 10.61 11.85
CA LEU A 135 -7.58 10.70 10.63
C LEU A 135 -6.78 10.28 9.39
N TYR A 136 -5.55 10.76 9.27
CA TYR A 136 -4.65 10.38 8.17
C TYR A 136 -4.43 8.87 8.11
N ASN A 137 -4.07 8.24 9.23
CA ASN A 137 -3.82 6.81 9.28
C ASN A 137 -5.07 6.01 8.90
N GLN A 138 -6.24 6.38 9.43
CA GLN A 138 -7.49 5.73 9.06
C GLN A 138 -7.80 5.89 7.58
N MET A 139 -7.64 7.08 7.01
CA MET A 139 -7.91 7.31 5.59
C MET A 139 -6.93 6.57 4.67
N ILE A 140 -5.67 6.36 5.07
CA ILE A 140 -4.72 5.55 4.32
C ILE A 140 -5.15 4.08 4.32
N LEU A 141 -5.52 3.52 5.47
CA LEU A 141 -6.00 2.15 5.60
C LEU A 141 -7.29 1.92 4.79
N ASP A 142 -8.27 2.81 4.95
CA ASP A 142 -9.54 2.75 4.20
C ASP A 142 -9.29 2.78 2.69
N ARG A 143 -8.34 3.61 2.28
CA ARG A 143 -8.02 3.76 0.86
C ARG A 143 -7.25 2.56 0.31
N GLU A 144 -6.30 2.01 1.05
CA GLU A 144 -5.63 0.76 0.67
C GLU A 144 -6.65 -0.37 0.50
N GLY A 145 -7.51 -0.56 1.49
CA GLY A 145 -8.60 -1.54 1.45
C GLY A 145 -9.53 -1.33 0.26
N GLY A 146 -10.08 -0.11 0.13
CA GLY A 146 -11.09 0.22 -0.87
C GLY A 146 -10.57 0.35 -2.30
N VAL A 147 -9.32 0.75 -2.51
CA VAL A 147 -8.74 0.97 -3.84
C VAL A 147 -8.00 -0.27 -4.34
N TYR A 148 -7.15 -0.87 -3.50
CA TYR A 148 -6.32 -2.01 -3.93
C TYR A 148 -7.03 -3.34 -3.71
N TYR A 149 -7.27 -3.71 -2.45
CA TYR A 149 -7.80 -5.04 -2.13
C TYR A 149 -9.22 -5.25 -2.67
N ALA A 150 -10.10 -4.25 -2.54
CA ALA A 150 -11.47 -4.36 -3.08
C ALA A 150 -11.50 -4.49 -4.61
N ALA A 151 -10.61 -3.79 -5.32
CA ALA A 151 -10.55 -3.89 -6.78
C ALA A 151 -10.06 -5.27 -7.23
N LEU A 152 -9.03 -5.82 -6.58
CA LEU A 152 -8.53 -7.16 -6.88
C LEU A 152 -9.55 -8.24 -6.54
N SER A 153 -10.16 -8.16 -5.35
CA SER A 153 -11.20 -9.09 -4.92
C SER A 153 -12.39 -9.07 -5.87
N GLY A 154 -12.91 -7.89 -6.19
CA GLY A 154 -14.04 -7.74 -7.11
C GLY A 154 -13.72 -8.27 -8.51
N TRP A 155 -12.49 -8.07 -9.01
CA TRP A 155 -12.07 -8.65 -10.28
C TRP A 155 -12.03 -10.20 -10.20
N CYS A 156 -11.47 -10.76 -9.14
CA CYS A 156 -11.42 -12.21 -8.91
C CYS A 156 -12.82 -12.83 -8.88
N GLU A 157 -13.73 -12.23 -8.11
CA GLU A 157 -15.13 -12.69 -8.00
C GLU A 157 -15.85 -12.69 -9.36
N GLN A 158 -15.68 -11.63 -10.17
CA GLN A 158 -16.26 -11.55 -11.51
C GLN A 158 -15.75 -12.65 -12.46
N HIS A 159 -14.60 -13.24 -12.16
CA HIS A 159 -13.98 -14.30 -12.94
C HIS A 159 -14.05 -15.69 -12.28
N SER A 160 -14.93 -15.84 -11.27
CA SER A 160 -15.19 -17.11 -10.56
C SER A 160 -13.98 -17.70 -9.84
N ILE A 161 -13.10 -16.83 -9.38
CA ILE A 161 -11.94 -17.14 -8.54
C ILE A 161 -11.95 -16.23 -7.31
N CYS A 162 -11.00 -16.37 -6.39
CA CYS A 162 -10.90 -15.51 -5.23
C CYS A 162 -9.54 -14.80 -5.13
N LEU A 163 -9.51 -13.70 -4.38
CA LEU A 163 -8.26 -13.12 -3.92
C LEU A 163 -7.72 -13.98 -2.78
N MET A 164 -6.43 -14.32 -2.83
CA MET A 164 -5.72 -15.08 -1.82
C MET A 164 -4.49 -14.31 -1.38
N GLY A 165 -3.93 -14.66 -0.22
CA GLY A 165 -2.70 -14.08 0.28
C GLY A 165 -2.87 -13.38 1.60
N HIS A 166 -2.04 -12.38 1.85
CA HIS A 166 -2.01 -11.66 3.11
C HIS A 166 -1.59 -10.19 2.91
N PRO A 167 -1.96 -9.32 3.88
CA PRO A 167 -1.62 -7.91 3.84
C PRO A 167 -0.12 -7.67 4.09
N HIS A 168 0.30 -6.42 3.92
CA HIS A 168 1.68 -6.01 4.17
C HIS A 168 2.09 -6.16 5.65
N GLN A 169 1.19 -5.83 6.55
CA GLN A 169 1.40 -5.99 8.00
C GLN A 169 0.58 -7.16 8.52
N SER A 170 1.19 -7.99 9.35
CA SER A 170 0.53 -9.18 9.91
C SER A 170 -0.64 -8.88 10.87
N ASP A 171 -0.76 -7.62 11.30
CA ASP A 171 -1.81 -7.13 12.18
C ASP A 171 -2.89 -6.30 11.46
N ASP A 172 -2.81 -6.14 10.15
CA ASP A 172 -3.82 -5.48 9.31
C ASP A 172 -5.04 -6.38 9.06
N ILE A 173 -5.69 -6.83 10.12
CA ILE A 173 -6.83 -7.78 10.06
C ILE A 173 -8.02 -7.17 9.30
N GLU A 174 -8.17 -5.86 9.30
CA GLU A 174 -9.33 -5.21 8.68
C GLU A 174 -9.39 -5.46 7.15
N VAL A 175 -8.27 -5.59 6.48
CA VAL A 175 -8.22 -5.85 5.04
C VAL A 175 -8.46 -7.32 4.69
N GLU A 176 -8.39 -8.24 5.64
CA GLU A 176 -8.67 -9.66 5.44
C GLU A 176 -10.09 -9.93 4.91
N LYS A 177 -11.03 -9.03 5.16
CA LYS A 177 -12.39 -9.09 4.61
C LYS A 177 -12.46 -9.12 3.08
N TYR A 178 -11.40 -8.71 2.39
CA TYR A 178 -11.31 -8.73 0.93
C TYR A 178 -10.78 -10.05 0.37
N PHE A 179 -10.25 -10.91 1.22
CA PHE A 179 -9.69 -12.20 0.79
C PHE A 179 -10.74 -13.30 0.86
N GLY A 180 -10.89 -14.03 -0.23
CA GLY A 180 -11.70 -15.27 -0.23
C GLY A 180 -10.95 -16.42 0.43
N ILE A 181 -9.61 -16.38 0.39
CA ILE A 181 -8.71 -17.29 1.14
C ILE A 181 -7.66 -16.40 1.82
N PRO A 182 -7.97 -15.92 3.03
CA PRO A 182 -7.01 -15.15 3.81
C PRO A 182 -5.84 -16.02 4.26
N GLY A 183 -4.69 -15.42 4.44
CA GLY A 183 -3.49 -16.09 4.88
C GLY A 183 -2.62 -15.19 5.74
N GLN A 184 -1.57 -15.80 6.26
CA GLN A 184 -0.53 -15.08 6.99
C GLN A 184 0.82 -15.72 6.71
N ASP A 185 1.86 -14.90 6.48
CA ASP A 185 3.23 -15.41 6.37
C ASP A 185 3.78 -15.76 7.76
N LEU A 186 3.81 -17.07 8.04
CA LEU A 186 4.36 -17.61 9.27
C LEU A 186 5.86 -17.87 9.12
N CYS A 187 6.66 -16.83 9.24
CA CYS A 187 8.10 -16.95 9.27
C CYS A 187 8.57 -17.47 10.63
N LEU A 188 8.79 -18.78 10.77
CA LEU A 188 9.12 -19.48 12.02
C LEU A 188 10.27 -18.83 12.80
N ARG A 189 11.25 -18.25 12.13
CA ARG A 189 12.39 -17.57 12.78
C ARG A 189 12.02 -16.24 13.48
N TRP A 190 10.83 -15.71 13.17
CA TRP A 190 10.34 -14.45 13.74
C TRP A 190 9.17 -14.64 14.70
N ILE A 191 8.69 -15.88 14.84
CA ILE A 191 7.65 -16.18 15.81
C ILE A 191 8.31 -16.16 17.19
N ALA A 192 8.24 -15.01 17.83
CA ALA A 192 8.51 -14.93 19.25
C ALA A 192 7.38 -15.64 20.00
N PRO A 193 7.67 -16.36 21.09
CA PRO A 193 6.64 -17.06 21.90
C PRO A 193 5.54 -16.15 22.44
N GLU A 194 5.76 -14.85 22.38
CA GLU A 194 4.90 -13.80 22.93
C GLU A 194 4.03 -13.11 21.87
N LYS A 195 4.16 -13.47 20.59
CA LYS A 195 3.30 -12.95 19.52
C LYS A 195 2.28 -13.99 19.12
N ASP A 196 1.04 -13.71 19.46
CA ASP A 196 -0.08 -14.46 18.92
C ASP A 196 -0.15 -14.26 17.40
N CYS A 197 0.18 -15.32 16.67
CA CYS A 197 -0.06 -15.35 15.24
C CYS A 197 -1.55 -15.57 15.02
N LEU A 198 -2.25 -14.54 14.58
CA LEU A 198 -3.61 -14.70 14.09
C LEU A 198 -3.53 -15.36 12.71
N VAL A 199 -3.93 -16.59 12.64
CA VAL A 199 -4.11 -17.29 11.36
C VAL A 199 -5.55 -17.04 10.93
N GLY A 200 -5.72 -16.47 9.75
CA GLY A 200 -7.03 -16.23 9.15
C GLY A 200 -7.79 -17.48 8.76
#